data_dbdd085cabf8ce5ca58bf930bf425fba
#
_entry.id   dbdd085cabf8ce5ca58bf930bf425fba
#
_cell.length_a   1.000
_cell.length_b   1.000
_cell.length_c   1.000
_cell.angle_alpha   90.00
_cell.angle_beta   90.00
_cell.angle_gamma   90.00
#
_symmetry.space_group_name_H-M   'P 1'
#
loop_
_entity.id
_entity.type
_entity.pdbx_description
1 polymer ?
#
loop_
_entity_poly.entity_id
_entity_poly.type
_entity_poly.pdbx_seq_one_letter_code
_entity_poly.pdbx_strand_id
1 'polypeptide(L)'
;TWIAYLVAGLGGLAAPLFVMIFGWGLVRSKSTTNGNIIKATILLLLQLLVNLFSPHLFEPLTPGILSLFALLILIKPLIVNMANNNISFLVFSISIFLIYGLSSFIYNIQGTSDWDSRVSTNNVTILVSHLFLTGTYPLFPWITFAVVGAFLGSSITEGGKTLPRNNTTLLLIIIGMSYCLVSLILANEEGSVWAHPTKGAYLNFFPANIGFMIGSMTGVLIFWLIIQELQISLFEYCGRLSLTIYVLHFIPLTLLSNIENERYWSVMEASLAVVIYTTAWLLFAFVWNRLQWLTIEALIRKLSSG
;
A
#
# COMPACT_ATOMS: atom_id res chain seq x y z
N THR A 1 -20.82 -11.08 8.04
CA THR A 1 -20.61 -12.38 7.38
C THR A 1 -19.13 -12.66 7.26
N TRP A 2 -18.72 -13.93 7.26
CA TRP A 2 -17.30 -14.31 7.14
C TRP A 2 -16.65 -13.78 5.84
N ILE A 3 -17.44 -13.70 4.74
CA ILE A 3 -16.98 -13.14 3.46
C ILE A 3 -16.59 -11.67 3.63
N ALA A 4 -17.38 -10.88 4.36
CA ALA A 4 -17.07 -9.47 4.59
C ALA A 4 -15.77 -9.30 5.39
N TYR A 5 -15.52 -10.13 6.40
CA TYR A 5 -14.25 -10.10 7.14
C TYR A 5 -13.05 -10.46 6.25
N LEU A 6 -13.21 -11.46 5.38
CA LEU A 6 -12.17 -11.86 4.44
C LEU A 6 -11.87 -10.75 3.43
N VAL A 7 -12.91 -10.15 2.83
CA VAL A 7 -12.78 -9.04 1.88
C VAL A 7 -12.14 -7.82 2.55
N ALA A 8 -12.60 -7.44 3.74
CA ALA A 8 -12.05 -6.31 4.47
C ALA A 8 -10.58 -6.55 4.90
N GLY A 9 -10.27 -7.77 5.37
CA GLY A 9 -8.91 -8.14 5.76
C GLY A 9 -7.94 -8.11 4.57
N LEU A 10 -8.30 -8.72 3.45
CA LEU A 10 -7.49 -8.68 2.22
C LEU A 10 -7.37 -7.27 1.66
N GLY A 11 -8.45 -6.48 1.68
CA GLY A 11 -8.43 -5.08 1.27
C GLY A 11 -7.48 -4.24 2.13
N GLY A 12 -7.50 -4.44 3.46
CA GLY A 12 -6.58 -3.77 4.38
C GLY A 12 -5.10 -4.12 4.17
N LEU A 13 -4.80 -5.31 3.64
CA LEU A 13 -3.43 -5.74 3.33
C LEU A 13 -2.93 -5.30 1.96
N ALA A 14 -3.82 -4.89 1.05
CA ALA A 14 -3.44 -4.61 -0.34
C ALA A 14 -2.39 -3.49 -0.45
N ALA A 15 -2.63 -2.33 0.13
CA ALA A 15 -1.70 -1.21 0.07
C ALA A 15 -0.36 -1.49 0.79
N PRO A 16 -0.32 -2.03 2.02
CA PRO A 16 0.92 -2.49 2.66
C PRO A 16 1.71 -3.47 1.79
N LEU A 17 1.06 -4.46 1.19
CA LEU A 17 1.69 -5.43 0.29
C LEU A 17 2.33 -4.74 -0.93
N PHE A 18 1.58 -3.85 -1.60
CA PHE A 18 2.10 -3.11 -2.74
C PHE A 18 3.33 -2.26 -2.36
N VAL A 19 3.30 -1.56 -1.23
CA VAL A 19 4.43 -0.72 -0.79
C VAL A 19 5.63 -1.59 -0.40
N MET A 20 5.42 -2.75 0.25
CA MET A 20 6.52 -3.68 0.59
C MET A 20 7.16 -4.28 -0.68
N ILE A 21 6.35 -4.78 -1.63
CA ILE A 21 6.86 -5.31 -2.92
C ILE A 21 7.56 -4.22 -3.71
N PHE A 22 7.05 -2.99 -3.67
CA PHE A 22 7.69 -1.85 -4.32
C PHE A 22 9.07 -1.57 -3.73
N GLY A 23 9.21 -1.54 -2.40
CA GLY A 23 10.50 -1.41 -1.71
C GLY A 23 11.48 -2.52 -2.05
N TRP A 24 11.01 -3.77 -2.10
CA TRP A 24 11.76 -4.91 -2.60
C TRP A 24 12.29 -4.69 -4.03
N GLY A 25 11.44 -4.14 -4.92
CA GLY A 25 11.83 -3.83 -6.30
C GLY A 25 12.85 -2.69 -6.41
N LEU A 26 12.80 -1.71 -5.50
CA LEU A 26 13.74 -0.57 -5.50
C LEU A 26 15.20 -1.01 -5.33
N VAL A 27 15.49 -1.94 -4.42
CA VAL A 27 16.85 -2.45 -4.18
C VAL A 27 17.40 -3.17 -5.41
N ARG A 28 16.54 -3.85 -6.16
CA ARG A 28 16.90 -4.66 -7.33
C ARG A 28 16.93 -3.88 -8.63
N SER A 29 16.38 -2.68 -8.62
CA SER A 29 16.33 -1.83 -9.80
C SER A 29 17.67 -1.16 -10.09
N LYS A 30 18.20 -1.36 -11.29
CA LYS A 30 19.43 -0.71 -11.80
C LYS A 30 19.12 0.61 -12.55
N SER A 31 18.04 1.31 -12.19
CA SER A 31 17.63 2.55 -12.85
C SER A 31 18.58 3.71 -12.56
N THR A 32 18.80 4.56 -13.58
CA THR A 32 19.55 5.82 -13.46
C THR A 32 18.76 6.89 -12.71
N THR A 33 19.42 7.94 -12.23
CA THR A 33 18.76 9.07 -11.57
C THR A 33 17.74 9.73 -12.50
N ASN A 34 18.09 9.97 -13.76
CA ASN A 34 17.17 10.56 -14.75
C ASN A 34 15.96 9.64 -14.99
N GLY A 35 16.20 8.33 -15.14
CA GLY A 35 15.11 7.35 -15.27
C GLY A 35 14.18 7.31 -14.04
N ASN A 36 14.72 7.53 -12.85
CA ASN A 36 13.92 7.64 -11.63
C ASN A 36 13.05 8.91 -11.60
N ILE A 37 13.60 10.05 -12.03
CA ILE A 37 12.85 11.31 -12.12
C ILE A 37 11.70 11.15 -13.13
N ILE A 38 11.97 10.58 -14.31
CA ILE A 38 10.94 10.33 -15.33
C ILE A 38 9.83 9.43 -14.75
N LYS A 39 10.19 8.32 -14.08
CA LYS A 39 9.20 7.42 -13.46
C LYS A 39 8.37 8.14 -12.41
N ALA A 40 9.00 8.91 -11.53
CA ALA A 40 8.30 9.66 -10.49
C ALA A 40 7.31 10.68 -11.11
N THR A 41 7.73 11.41 -12.14
CA THR A 41 6.87 12.36 -12.85
C THR A 41 5.66 11.66 -13.49
N ILE A 42 5.88 10.52 -14.16
CA ILE A 42 4.77 9.75 -14.74
C ILE A 42 3.80 9.28 -13.66
N LEU A 43 4.29 8.79 -12.53
CA LEU A 43 3.43 8.34 -11.43
C LEU A 43 2.59 9.49 -10.83
N LEU A 44 3.15 10.70 -10.73
CA LEU A 44 2.39 11.88 -10.29
C LEU A 44 1.30 12.27 -11.32
N LEU A 45 1.61 12.20 -12.61
CA LEU A 45 0.61 12.44 -13.66
C LEU A 45 -0.50 11.37 -13.65
N LEU A 46 -0.14 10.10 -13.42
CA LEU A 46 -1.11 9.02 -13.27
C LEU A 46 -1.98 9.18 -12.02
N GLN A 47 -1.41 9.70 -10.92
CA GLN A 47 -2.21 10.03 -9.72
C GLN A 47 -3.25 11.10 -10.04
N LEU A 48 -2.86 12.15 -10.76
CA LEU A 48 -3.79 13.18 -11.22
C LEU A 48 -4.91 12.57 -12.08
N LEU A 49 -4.58 11.66 -13.00
CA LEU A 49 -5.57 10.96 -13.83
C LEU A 49 -6.53 10.13 -12.98
N VAL A 50 -6.04 9.38 -12.00
CA VAL A 50 -6.87 8.61 -11.07
C VAL A 50 -7.85 9.52 -10.34
N ASN A 51 -7.38 10.66 -9.85
CA ASN A 51 -8.23 11.62 -9.14
C ASN A 51 -9.32 12.19 -10.05
N LEU A 52 -8.98 12.53 -11.29
CA LEU A 52 -9.93 13.03 -12.28
C LEU A 52 -10.96 11.98 -12.72
N PHE A 53 -10.58 10.70 -12.73
CA PHE A 53 -11.50 9.59 -12.99
C PHE A 53 -12.40 9.23 -11.80
N SER A 54 -12.05 9.69 -10.60
CA SER A 54 -12.77 9.36 -9.36
C SER A 54 -13.08 10.60 -8.52
N PRO A 55 -13.83 11.57 -9.06
CA PRO A 55 -14.13 12.83 -8.37
C PRO A 55 -15.02 12.63 -7.12
N HIS A 56 -15.67 11.48 -6.99
CA HIS A 56 -16.47 11.11 -5.81
C HIS A 56 -15.58 10.66 -4.63
N LEU A 57 -14.29 10.33 -4.86
CA LEU A 57 -13.35 9.90 -3.84
C LEU A 57 -12.26 10.92 -3.56
N PHE A 58 -11.81 11.67 -4.57
CA PHE A 58 -10.61 12.49 -4.49
C PHE A 58 -10.81 13.87 -5.12
N GLU A 59 -10.21 14.88 -4.52
CA GLU A 59 -9.97 16.15 -5.21
C GLU A 59 -8.84 15.99 -6.25
N PRO A 60 -8.76 16.85 -7.28
CA PRO A 60 -7.80 16.70 -8.37
C PRO A 60 -6.34 16.56 -7.93
N LEU A 61 -5.93 17.26 -6.87
CA LEU A 61 -4.55 17.26 -6.37
C LEU A 61 -4.34 16.38 -5.13
N THR A 62 -5.30 15.53 -4.76
CA THR A 62 -5.18 14.62 -3.62
C THR A 62 -3.99 13.65 -3.82
N PRO A 63 -2.98 13.64 -2.93
CA PRO A 63 -1.92 12.66 -2.99
C PRO A 63 -2.44 11.27 -2.61
N GLY A 64 -2.27 10.31 -3.51
CA GLY A 64 -2.60 8.91 -3.27
C GLY A 64 -1.35 8.01 -3.31
N ILE A 65 -1.56 6.71 -3.48
CA ILE A 65 -0.48 5.72 -3.40
C ILE A 65 0.55 5.88 -4.53
N LEU A 66 0.16 6.39 -5.72
CA LEU A 66 1.12 6.64 -6.79
C LEU A 66 2.02 7.84 -6.46
N SER A 67 1.51 8.83 -5.72
CA SER A 67 2.34 9.93 -5.19
C SER A 67 3.35 9.41 -4.17
N LEU A 68 2.95 8.48 -3.30
CA LEU A 68 3.87 7.80 -2.39
C LEU A 68 4.97 7.06 -3.18
N PHE A 69 4.61 6.28 -4.20
CA PHE A 69 5.60 5.58 -5.04
C PHE A 69 6.56 6.53 -5.75
N ALA A 70 6.07 7.67 -6.22
CA ALA A 70 6.91 8.71 -6.82
C ALA A 70 7.95 9.23 -5.80
N LEU A 71 7.52 9.56 -4.58
CA LEU A 71 8.44 9.98 -3.50
C LEU A 71 9.46 8.89 -3.15
N LEU A 72 9.02 7.63 -3.01
CA LEU A 72 9.90 6.50 -2.72
C LEU A 72 10.97 6.29 -3.80
N ILE A 73 10.63 6.50 -5.10
CA ILE A 73 11.61 6.44 -6.20
C ILE A 73 12.64 7.57 -6.08
N LEU A 74 12.21 8.78 -5.76
CA LEU A 74 13.11 9.94 -5.62
C LEU A 74 14.09 9.76 -4.45
N ILE A 75 13.63 9.17 -3.34
CA ILE A 75 14.47 8.88 -2.17
C ILE A 75 15.08 7.46 -2.19
N LYS A 76 15.05 6.76 -3.35
CA LYS A 76 15.60 5.41 -3.51
C LYS A 76 17.01 5.25 -2.93
N PRO A 77 17.99 6.16 -3.13
CA PRO A 77 19.33 6.00 -2.56
C PRO A 77 19.31 5.88 -1.02
N LEU A 78 18.44 6.64 -0.35
CA LEU A 78 18.26 6.58 1.09
C LEU A 78 17.68 5.21 1.52
N ILE A 79 16.64 4.74 0.86
CA ILE A 79 16.00 3.45 1.16
C ILE A 79 17.00 2.29 0.96
N VAL A 80 17.76 2.30 -0.14
CA VAL A 80 18.77 1.27 -0.44
C VAL A 80 19.87 1.27 0.60
N ASN A 81 20.36 2.45 1.02
CA ASN A 81 21.36 2.55 2.08
C ASN A 81 20.85 2.00 3.41
N MET A 82 19.61 2.32 3.79
CA MET A 82 18.97 1.76 4.99
C MET A 82 18.84 0.23 4.90
N ALA A 83 18.44 -0.29 3.75
CA ALA A 83 18.22 -1.71 3.55
C ALA A 83 19.51 -2.55 3.55
N ASN A 84 20.60 -2.00 3.05
CA ASN A 84 21.89 -2.70 2.94
C ASN A 84 22.76 -2.60 4.22
N ASN A 85 22.37 -1.79 5.19
CA ASN A 85 23.10 -1.58 6.43
C ASN A 85 22.22 -1.91 7.64
N ASN A 86 22.53 -3.01 8.33
CA ASN A 86 21.77 -3.48 9.50
C ASN A 86 21.66 -2.43 10.60
N ILE A 87 22.70 -1.62 10.82
CA ILE A 87 22.69 -0.55 11.84
C ILE A 87 21.71 0.54 11.41
N SER A 88 21.76 0.97 10.14
CA SER A 88 20.85 1.99 9.61
C SER A 88 19.39 1.50 9.65
N PHE A 89 19.15 0.23 9.33
CA PHE A 89 17.81 -0.39 9.43
C PHE A 89 17.32 -0.43 10.88
N LEU A 90 18.18 -0.81 11.82
CA LEU A 90 17.87 -0.85 13.25
C LEU A 90 17.56 0.55 13.79
N VAL A 91 18.42 1.55 13.49
CA VAL A 91 18.21 2.94 13.90
C VAL A 91 16.90 3.48 13.34
N PHE A 92 16.60 3.24 12.06
CA PHE A 92 15.35 3.63 11.44
C PHE A 92 14.14 2.97 12.14
N SER A 93 14.20 1.67 12.41
CA SER A 93 13.12 0.93 13.07
C SER A 93 12.88 1.46 14.49
N ILE A 94 13.95 1.68 15.28
CA ILE A 94 13.85 2.26 16.62
C ILE A 94 13.27 3.68 16.56
N SER A 95 13.71 4.51 15.61
CA SER A 95 13.20 5.87 15.45
C SER A 95 11.69 5.88 15.16
N ILE A 96 11.21 5.01 14.28
CA ILE A 96 9.78 4.87 14.02
C ILE A 96 9.02 4.44 15.27
N PHE A 97 9.53 3.44 16.04
CA PHE A 97 8.92 3.01 17.28
C PHE A 97 8.86 4.11 18.33
N LEU A 98 9.95 4.90 18.48
CA LEU A 98 9.97 6.03 19.41
C LEU A 98 8.99 7.13 18.99
N ILE A 99 8.94 7.47 17.70
CA ILE A 99 8.01 8.45 17.17
C ILE A 99 6.56 8.02 17.45
N TYR A 100 6.23 6.76 17.22
CA TYR A 100 4.89 6.25 17.51
C TYR A 100 4.63 6.04 19.01
N GLY A 101 5.63 5.66 19.80
CA GLY A 101 5.50 5.53 21.25
C GLY A 101 5.23 6.88 21.93
N LEU A 102 5.70 7.98 21.34
CA LEU A 102 5.36 9.35 21.71
C LEU A 102 4.04 9.82 21.06
N SER A 103 3.20 8.92 20.63
CA SER A 103 2.04 9.14 19.75
C SER A 103 1.00 10.13 20.28
N SER A 104 0.91 10.34 21.60
CA SER A 104 0.06 11.38 22.16
C SER A 104 0.43 12.80 21.69
N PHE A 105 1.71 13.01 21.36
CA PHE A 105 2.21 14.27 20.78
C PHE A 105 2.14 14.29 19.26
N ILE A 106 2.16 13.12 18.61
CA ILE A 106 2.27 12.98 17.15
C ILE A 106 0.90 12.74 16.52
N TYR A 107 -0.10 12.32 17.29
CA TYR A 107 -1.47 12.09 16.80
C TYR A 107 -2.02 13.31 16.04
N ASN A 108 -1.75 14.53 16.55
CA ASN A 108 -2.14 15.79 15.88
C ASN A 108 -1.36 16.06 14.58
N ILE A 109 -0.15 15.48 14.42
CA ILE A 109 0.68 15.69 13.22
C ILE A 109 0.16 14.85 12.04
N GLN A 110 -0.43 13.69 12.30
CA GLN A 110 -0.99 12.83 11.25
C GLN A 110 -2.40 13.25 10.80
N GLY A 111 -2.97 14.29 11.40
CA GLY A 111 -4.32 14.77 11.11
C GLY A 111 -5.42 13.88 11.69
N THR A 112 -6.65 14.18 11.32
CA THR A 112 -7.86 13.47 11.79
C THR A 112 -8.10 12.18 11.01
N SER A 113 -9.02 11.34 11.50
CA SER A 113 -9.51 10.15 10.78
C SER A 113 -10.61 10.48 9.76
N ASP A 114 -11.00 11.74 9.66
CA ASP A 114 -12.01 12.19 8.71
C ASP A 114 -11.49 12.11 7.26
N TRP A 115 -12.28 11.51 6.37
CA TRP A 115 -11.90 11.29 4.98
C TRP A 115 -11.75 12.60 4.23
N ASP A 116 -12.72 13.51 4.37
CA ASP A 116 -12.75 14.77 3.63
C ASP A 116 -11.52 15.62 3.96
N SER A 117 -11.10 15.63 5.22
CA SER A 117 -9.89 16.35 5.64
C SER A 117 -8.60 15.75 5.06
N ARG A 118 -8.59 14.47 4.64
CA ARG A 118 -7.43 13.76 4.07
C ARG A 118 -7.32 13.88 2.57
N VAL A 119 -8.43 14.15 1.90
CA VAL A 119 -8.48 14.27 0.43
C VAL A 119 -8.54 15.71 -0.04
N SER A 120 -8.99 16.62 0.81
CA SER A 120 -9.11 18.05 0.49
C SER A 120 -7.74 18.72 0.35
N THR A 121 -7.50 19.37 -0.78
CA THR A 121 -6.19 19.95 -1.13
C THR A 121 -6.33 21.43 -1.57
N ASN A 122 -6.76 22.27 -0.65
CA ASN A 122 -7.13 23.67 -0.94
C ASN A 122 -5.93 24.61 -1.17
N ASN A 123 -4.72 24.22 -0.76
CA ASN A 123 -3.51 25.02 -0.93
C ASN A 123 -2.24 24.16 -0.92
N VAL A 124 -1.11 24.76 -1.32
CA VAL A 124 0.19 24.08 -1.40
C VAL A 124 0.67 23.54 -0.05
N THR A 125 0.40 24.22 1.04
CA THR A 125 0.82 23.77 2.39
C THR A 125 0.09 22.49 2.77
N ILE A 126 -1.21 22.40 2.52
CA ILE A 126 -2.01 21.18 2.73
C ILE A 126 -1.53 20.06 1.80
N LEU A 127 -1.27 20.35 0.52
CA LEU A 127 -0.72 19.37 -0.42
C LEU A 127 0.60 18.78 0.10
N VAL A 128 1.53 19.61 0.54
CA VAL A 128 2.81 19.16 1.12
C VAL A 128 2.58 18.36 2.40
N SER A 129 1.71 18.83 3.29
CA SER A 129 1.34 18.08 4.49
C SER A 129 0.76 16.71 4.16
N HIS A 130 -0.11 16.62 3.16
CA HIS A 130 -0.70 15.35 2.73
C HIS A 130 0.31 14.40 2.08
N LEU A 131 1.28 14.92 1.34
CA LEU A 131 2.36 14.11 0.79
C LEU A 131 3.23 13.47 1.87
N PHE A 132 3.48 14.17 2.98
CA PHE A 132 4.45 13.75 3.97
C PHE A 132 3.85 13.19 5.25
N LEU A 133 2.68 13.68 5.73
CA LEU A 133 2.18 13.41 7.07
C LEU A 133 0.68 13.06 7.15
N THR A 134 -0.22 13.79 6.46
CA THR A 134 -1.65 13.81 6.79
C THR A 134 -2.58 13.25 5.71
N GLY A 135 -2.08 12.96 4.51
CA GLY A 135 -2.89 12.46 3.38
C GLY A 135 -3.37 11.02 3.54
N THR A 136 -3.87 10.46 2.44
CA THR A 136 -4.33 9.06 2.40
C THR A 136 -3.18 8.07 2.49
N TYR A 137 -2.06 8.34 1.80
CA TYR A 137 -0.83 7.55 1.81
C TYR A 137 0.40 8.44 1.99
N PRO A 138 0.55 9.10 3.14
CA PRO A 138 1.67 10.02 3.37
C PRO A 138 2.98 9.26 3.44
N LEU A 139 4.09 9.91 3.05
CA LEU A 139 5.41 9.29 3.12
C LEU A 139 5.69 8.70 4.51
N PHE A 140 5.40 9.45 5.57
CA PHE A 140 5.43 8.96 6.94
C PHE A 140 4.00 8.64 7.41
N PRO A 141 3.71 7.41 7.84
CA PRO A 141 4.65 6.31 8.17
C PRO A 141 4.85 5.27 7.06
N TRP A 142 4.25 5.42 5.89
CA TRP A 142 4.22 4.40 4.84
C TRP A 142 5.60 3.98 4.31
N ILE A 143 6.61 4.87 4.43
CA ILE A 143 8.01 4.54 4.10
C ILE A 143 8.51 3.29 4.85
N THR A 144 7.97 2.99 6.02
CA THR A 144 8.35 1.81 6.82
C THR A 144 8.11 0.51 6.05
N PHE A 145 6.98 0.38 5.36
CA PHE A 145 6.70 -0.79 4.52
C PHE A 145 7.73 -0.93 3.40
N ALA A 146 8.08 0.20 2.74
CA ALA A 146 9.06 0.19 1.66
C ALA A 146 10.47 -0.18 2.18
N VAL A 147 10.88 0.33 3.34
CA VAL A 147 12.19 0.01 3.93
C VAL A 147 12.26 -1.45 4.37
N VAL A 148 11.21 -2.00 4.99
CA VAL A 148 11.15 -3.42 5.35
C VAL A 148 11.18 -4.30 4.10
N GLY A 149 10.39 -3.97 3.08
CA GLY A 149 10.42 -4.67 1.80
C GLY A 149 11.80 -4.63 1.13
N ALA A 150 12.46 -3.47 1.14
CA ALA A 150 13.81 -3.29 0.64
C ALA A 150 14.85 -4.13 1.44
N PHE A 151 14.76 -4.12 2.77
CA PHE A 151 15.62 -4.93 3.65
C PHE A 151 15.48 -6.43 3.36
N LEU A 152 14.24 -6.93 3.25
CA LEU A 152 13.99 -8.31 2.87
C LEU A 152 14.53 -8.61 1.45
N GLY A 153 14.39 -7.67 0.52
CA GLY A 153 14.92 -7.79 -0.84
C GLY A 153 16.43 -7.79 -0.93
N SER A 154 17.12 -7.06 -0.05
CA SER A 154 18.60 -7.01 0.00
C SER A 154 19.22 -8.27 0.61
N SER A 155 18.49 -8.96 1.49
CA SER A 155 18.96 -10.18 2.16
C SER A 155 18.96 -11.42 1.28
N ILE A 156 18.45 -11.31 0.04
CA ILE A 156 18.36 -12.45 -0.90
C ILE A 156 19.47 -12.36 -1.94
N THR A 157 20.08 -13.52 -2.20
CA THR A 157 21.08 -13.70 -3.26
C THR A 157 20.51 -13.25 -4.63
N GLU A 158 21.38 -12.74 -5.50
CA GLU A 158 21.01 -12.34 -6.85
C GLU A 158 20.23 -13.43 -7.58
N GLY A 159 19.04 -13.09 -8.06
CA GLY A 159 18.14 -13.99 -8.77
C GLY A 159 17.01 -14.62 -7.96
N GLY A 160 17.06 -14.61 -6.62
CA GLY A 160 15.95 -15.10 -5.78
C GLY A 160 14.69 -14.26 -5.95
N LYS A 161 13.54 -14.89 -6.13
CA LYS A 161 12.23 -14.20 -6.33
C LYS A 161 11.28 -14.38 -5.15
N THR A 162 11.67 -15.16 -4.17
CA THR A 162 10.83 -15.57 -3.05
C THR A 162 11.29 -14.93 -1.74
N LEU A 163 10.36 -14.64 -0.85
CA LEU A 163 10.65 -14.20 0.51
C LEU A 163 11.47 -15.26 1.24
N PRO A 164 12.61 -14.92 1.88
CA PRO A 164 13.45 -15.90 2.54
C PRO A 164 12.74 -16.51 3.74
N ARG A 165 12.79 -17.83 3.86
CA ARG A 165 12.34 -18.59 5.03
C ARG A 165 13.45 -18.71 6.05
N ASN A 166 13.93 -17.59 6.54
CA ASN A 166 15.01 -17.52 7.52
C ASN A 166 14.50 -17.15 8.92
N ASN A 167 15.37 -17.22 9.91
CA ASN A 167 15.04 -16.91 11.30
C ASN A 167 14.54 -15.47 11.46
N THR A 168 15.04 -14.53 10.66
CA THR A 168 14.62 -13.12 10.71
C THR A 168 13.15 -12.97 10.29
N THR A 169 12.77 -13.56 9.15
CA THR A 169 11.38 -13.54 8.68
C THR A 169 10.44 -14.21 9.68
N LEU A 170 10.84 -15.38 10.21
CA LEU A 170 10.07 -16.12 11.21
C LEU A 170 9.91 -15.29 12.50
N LEU A 171 10.98 -14.68 12.98
CA LEU A 171 10.95 -13.84 14.18
C LEU A 171 10.02 -12.63 14.02
N LEU A 172 10.08 -11.94 12.88
CA LEU A 172 9.17 -10.83 12.57
C LEU A 172 7.70 -11.27 12.60
N ILE A 173 7.39 -12.44 12.03
CA ILE A 173 6.03 -13.00 12.06
C ILE A 173 5.60 -13.34 13.49
N ILE A 174 6.46 -14.01 14.28
CA ILE A 174 6.13 -14.39 15.66
C ILE A 174 5.87 -13.15 16.51
N ILE A 175 6.74 -12.13 16.45
CA ILE A 175 6.56 -10.87 17.19
C ILE A 175 5.26 -10.19 16.77
N GLY A 176 5.01 -10.07 15.47
CA GLY A 176 3.81 -9.44 14.97
C GLY A 176 2.52 -10.19 15.30
N MET A 177 2.53 -11.53 15.24
CA MET A 177 1.38 -12.36 15.67
C MET A 177 1.12 -12.22 17.15
N SER A 178 2.18 -12.21 17.99
CA SER A 178 2.05 -11.98 19.43
C SER A 178 1.42 -10.62 19.72
N TYR A 179 1.86 -9.57 19.03
CA TYR A 179 1.25 -8.24 19.13
C TYR A 179 -0.23 -8.26 18.72
N CYS A 180 -0.57 -8.87 17.58
CA CYS A 180 -1.95 -8.96 17.11
C CYS A 180 -2.84 -9.70 18.12
N LEU A 181 -2.35 -10.80 18.71
CA LEU A 181 -3.09 -11.55 19.71
C LEU A 181 -3.32 -10.74 20.99
N VAL A 182 -2.27 -10.11 21.52
CA VAL A 182 -2.38 -9.28 22.73
C VAL A 182 -3.32 -8.10 22.48
N SER A 183 -3.17 -7.38 21.38
CA SER A 183 -4.04 -6.25 21.04
C SER A 183 -5.50 -6.66 20.83
N LEU A 184 -5.75 -7.86 20.30
CA LEU A 184 -7.10 -8.40 20.14
C LEU A 184 -7.75 -8.71 21.51
N ILE A 185 -6.98 -9.30 22.43
CA ILE A 185 -7.45 -9.58 23.81
C ILE A 185 -7.80 -8.26 24.50
N LEU A 186 -6.89 -7.28 24.45
CA LEU A 186 -7.12 -5.97 25.08
C LEU A 186 -8.33 -5.26 24.48
N ALA A 187 -8.48 -5.25 23.15
CA ALA A 187 -9.64 -4.68 22.49
C ALA A 187 -10.95 -5.32 22.96
N ASN A 188 -10.96 -6.65 23.13
CA ASN A 188 -12.14 -7.37 23.62
C ASN A 188 -12.45 -7.07 25.09
N GLU A 189 -11.42 -6.98 25.95
CA GLU A 189 -11.59 -6.63 27.38
C GLU A 189 -12.12 -5.20 27.56
N GLU A 190 -11.66 -4.25 26.74
CA GLU A 190 -12.09 -2.85 26.79
C GLU A 190 -13.40 -2.59 26.04
N GLY A 191 -13.95 -3.57 25.33
CA GLY A 191 -15.12 -3.38 24.45
C GLY A 191 -14.85 -2.43 23.27
N SER A 192 -13.58 -2.27 22.89
CA SER A 192 -13.15 -1.38 21.82
C SER A 192 -13.03 -2.11 20.48
N VAL A 193 -12.95 -1.34 19.37
CA VAL A 193 -12.82 -1.90 18.03
C VAL A 193 -11.38 -2.31 17.77
N TRP A 194 -11.13 -3.58 17.41
CA TRP A 194 -9.78 -4.07 17.16
C TRP A 194 -9.19 -3.53 15.84
N ALA A 195 -9.94 -3.58 14.74
CA ALA A 195 -9.47 -3.11 13.43
C ALA A 195 -10.58 -2.35 12.69
N HIS A 196 -10.27 -1.14 12.23
CA HIS A 196 -11.21 -0.30 11.47
C HIS A 196 -10.44 0.73 10.64
N PRO A 197 -10.95 1.13 9.47
CA PRO A 197 -10.31 2.16 8.66
C PRO A 197 -10.18 3.52 9.36
N THR A 198 -11.17 3.98 10.12
CA THR A 198 -11.28 5.37 10.57
C THR A 198 -11.78 5.59 12.01
N LYS A 199 -12.10 4.54 12.79
CA LYS A 199 -12.78 4.67 14.10
C LYS A 199 -11.86 4.73 15.34
N GLY A 200 -10.57 5.02 15.19
CA GLY A 200 -9.67 5.00 16.35
C GLY A 200 -9.45 3.61 16.94
N ALA A 201 -9.45 2.59 16.08
CA ALA A 201 -9.25 1.21 16.46
C ALA A 201 -7.81 0.91 16.91
N TYR A 202 -7.57 -0.22 17.56
CA TYR A 202 -6.23 -0.73 17.84
C TYR A 202 -5.38 -0.84 16.57
N LEU A 203 -5.97 -1.33 15.47
CA LEU A 203 -5.38 -1.33 14.13
C LEU A 203 -6.16 -0.33 13.27
N ASN A 204 -5.75 0.92 13.27
CA ASN A 204 -6.41 2.00 12.53
C ASN A 204 -5.65 2.35 11.26
N PHE A 205 -6.34 2.34 10.10
CA PHE A 205 -5.72 2.60 8.80
C PHE A 205 -5.53 4.11 8.53
N PHE A 206 -6.53 4.93 8.87
CA PHE A 206 -6.52 6.38 8.69
C PHE A 206 -6.74 7.13 10.02
N PRO A 207 -5.68 7.74 10.58
CA PRO A 207 -4.26 7.63 10.24
C PRO A 207 -3.70 6.24 10.54
N ALA A 208 -2.71 5.82 9.75
CA ALA A 208 -2.03 4.54 9.96
C ALA A 208 -1.29 4.56 11.30
N ASN A 209 -1.84 3.85 12.31
CA ASN A 209 -1.22 3.77 13.63
C ASN A 209 -0.23 2.60 13.71
N ILE A 210 0.54 2.52 14.81
CA ILE A 210 1.54 1.46 15.01
C ILE A 210 0.91 0.06 14.98
N GLY A 211 -0.30 -0.09 15.52
CA GLY A 211 -1.02 -1.36 15.51
C GLY A 211 -1.31 -1.82 14.10
N PHE A 212 -1.80 -0.92 13.25
CA PHE A 212 -2.01 -1.21 11.83
C PHE A 212 -0.68 -1.53 11.13
N MET A 213 0.39 -0.77 11.40
CA MET A 213 1.71 -1.02 10.79
C MET A 213 2.22 -2.42 11.11
N ILE A 214 2.19 -2.82 12.38
CA ILE A 214 2.65 -4.15 12.82
C ILE A 214 1.71 -5.25 12.27
N GLY A 215 0.42 -5.10 12.45
CA GLY A 215 -0.57 -6.12 12.05
C GLY A 215 -0.60 -6.34 10.55
N SER A 216 -0.61 -5.27 9.75
CA SER A 216 -0.60 -5.39 8.29
C SER A 216 0.74 -5.91 7.75
N MET A 217 1.87 -5.50 8.33
CA MET A 217 3.19 -6.04 7.95
C MET A 217 3.26 -7.54 8.21
N THR A 218 2.77 -8.00 9.37
CA THR A 218 2.69 -9.42 9.72
C THR A 218 1.78 -10.17 8.76
N GLY A 219 0.58 -9.64 8.49
CA GLY A 219 -0.35 -10.21 7.53
C GLY A 219 0.23 -10.32 6.13
N VAL A 220 0.95 -9.29 5.66
CA VAL A 220 1.63 -9.29 4.37
C VAL A 220 2.73 -10.35 4.31
N LEU A 221 3.55 -10.50 5.35
CA LEU A 221 4.61 -11.52 5.37
C LEU A 221 4.02 -12.93 5.31
N ILE A 222 2.98 -13.21 6.09
CA ILE A 222 2.29 -14.51 6.08
C ILE A 222 1.68 -14.78 4.70
N PHE A 223 0.93 -13.80 4.17
CA PHE A 223 0.27 -13.91 2.87
C PHE A 223 1.29 -14.13 1.75
N TRP A 224 2.41 -13.41 1.77
CA TRP A 224 3.49 -13.57 0.79
C TRP A 224 4.11 -14.97 0.85
N LEU A 225 4.43 -15.47 2.05
CA LEU A 225 4.97 -16.82 2.22
C LEU A 225 4.04 -17.94 1.70
N ILE A 226 2.72 -17.73 1.82
CA ILE A 226 1.72 -18.66 1.32
C ILE A 226 1.61 -18.58 -0.20
N ILE A 227 1.46 -17.37 -0.73
CA ILE A 227 1.16 -17.16 -2.15
C ILE A 227 2.37 -17.43 -3.04
N GLN A 228 3.60 -17.18 -2.58
CA GLN A 228 4.79 -17.41 -3.41
C GLN A 228 4.97 -18.86 -3.87
N GLU A 229 4.32 -19.82 -3.21
CA GLU A 229 4.32 -21.23 -3.61
C GLU A 229 3.26 -21.52 -4.68
N LEU A 230 2.30 -20.63 -4.86
CA LEU A 230 1.21 -20.80 -5.81
C LEU A 230 1.67 -20.31 -7.19
N GLN A 231 1.86 -21.24 -8.13
CA GLN A 231 2.18 -20.93 -9.53
C GLN A 231 0.89 -20.83 -10.35
N ILE A 232 0.13 -19.74 -10.16
CA ILE A 232 -1.11 -19.48 -10.88
C ILE A 232 -0.82 -18.42 -11.95
N SER A 233 -0.79 -18.82 -13.22
CA SER A 233 -0.49 -17.94 -14.35
C SER A 233 -1.40 -16.71 -14.42
N LEU A 234 -2.66 -16.85 -14.01
CA LEU A 234 -3.62 -15.75 -13.98
C LEU A 234 -3.17 -14.63 -13.05
N PHE A 235 -2.64 -14.93 -11.86
CA PHE A 235 -2.09 -13.95 -10.93
C PHE A 235 -0.80 -13.31 -11.45
N GLU A 236 0.00 -14.07 -12.20
CA GLU A 236 1.19 -13.52 -12.84
C GLU A 236 0.83 -12.45 -13.89
N TYR A 237 -0.23 -12.67 -14.66
CA TYR A 237 -0.73 -11.65 -15.62
C TYR A 237 -1.20 -10.38 -14.91
N CYS A 238 -1.94 -10.52 -13.80
CA CYS A 238 -2.35 -9.37 -12.97
C CYS A 238 -1.13 -8.63 -12.40
N GLY A 239 -0.13 -9.35 -11.93
CA GLY A 239 1.10 -8.74 -11.42
C GLY A 239 1.85 -7.93 -12.48
N ARG A 240 1.91 -8.42 -13.73
CA ARG A 240 2.55 -7.72 -14.85
C ARG A 240 1.80 -6.46 -15.29
N LEU A 241 0.49 -6.40 -15.05
CA LEU A 241 -0.42 -5.33 -15.43
C LEU A 241 -0.91 -4.52 -14.23
N SER A 242 -0.25 -4.65 -13.07
CA SER A 242 -0.73 -4.14 -11.80
C SER A 242 -0.97 -2.63 -11.81
N LEU A 243 -0.10 -1.85 -12.41
CA LEU A 243 -0.25 -0.39 -12.52
C LEU A 243 -1.33 -0.01 -13.54
N THR A 244 -1.39 -0.71 -14.69
CA THR A 244 -2.46 -0.51 -15.68
C THR A 244 -3.82 -0.80 -15.08
N ILE A 245 -3.98 -1.93 -14.38
CA ILE A 245 -5.21 -2.28 -13.67
C ILE A 245 -5.51 -1.25 -12.60
N TYR A 246 -4.49 -0.85 -11.80
CA TYR A 246 -4.66 0.14 -10.74
C TYR A 246 -5.22 1.48 -11.26
N VAL A 247 -4.75 1.96 -12.40
CA VAL A 247 -5.26 3.23 -12.97
C VAL A 247 -6.66 3.05 -13.55
N LEU A 248 -6.88 1.98 -14.31
CA LEU A 248 -8.12 1.78 -15.05
C LEU A 248 -9.31 1.36 -14.16
N HIS A 249 -9.06 0.68 -13.01
CA HIS A 249 -10.18 0.19 -12.19
C HIS A 249 -10.99 1.31 -11.54
N PHE A 250 -10.45 2.52 -11.42
CA PHE A 250 -11.20 3.66 -10.91
C PHE A 250 -12.34 4.12 -11.84
N ILE A 251 -12.22 3.88 -13.16
CA ILE A 251 -13.25 4.30 -14.13
C ILE A 251 -14.59 3.60 -13.87
N PRO A 252 -14.67 2.24 -13.81
CA PRO A 252 -15.92 1.58 -13.49
C PRO A 252 -16.39 1.82 -12.06
N LEU A 253 -15.49 2.07 -11.10
CA LEU A 253 -15.89 2.39 -9.72
C LEU A 253 -16.71 3.67 -9.63
N THR A 254 -16.38 4.68 -10.44
CA THR A 254 -17.19 5.92 -10.51
C THR A 254 -18.60 5.65 -11.02
N LEU A 255 -18.78 4.72 -11.97
CA LEU A 255 -20.10 4.32 -12.42
C LEU A 255 -20.86 3.54 -11.34
N LEU A 256 -20.18 2.68 -10.60
CA LEU A 256 -20.75 1.91 -9.49
C LEU A 256 -21.17 2.80 -8.31
N SER A 257 -20.40 3.85 -8.01
CA SER A 257 -20.73 4.79 -6.93
C SER A 257 -22.06 5.53 -7.19
N ASN A 258 -22.39 5.82 -8.44
CA ASN A 258 -23.68 6.41 -8.79
C ASN A 258 -24.85 5.48 -8.46
N ILE A 259 -24.67 4.16 -8.67
CA ILE A 259 -25.68 3.15 -8.32
C ILE A 259 -25.82 2.99 -6.81
N GLU A 260 -24.73 3.06 -6.07
CA GLU A 260 -24.73 2.99 -4.61
C GLU A 260 -25.46 4.19 -3.98
N ASN A 261 -25.30 5.37 -4.54
CA ASN A 261 -25.99 6.59 -4.09
C ASN A 261 -27.52 6.50 -4.25
N GLU A 262 -28.00 5.69 -5.18
CA GLU A 262 -29.45 5.46 -5.39
C GLU A 262 -30.01 4.38 -4.47
N ARG A 263 -29.17 3.47 -3.95
CA ARG A 263 -29.59 2.33 -3.14
C ARG A 263 -28.51 1.95 -2.12
N TYR A 264 -28.87 1.91 -0.84
CA TYR A 264 -27.98 1.36 0.21
C TYR A 264 -27.77 -0.15 0.03
N TRP A 265 -26.53 -0.55 -0.09
CA TRP A 265 -26.13 -1.95 -0.21
C TRP A 265 -25.99 -2.59 1.17
N SER A 266 -26.50 -3.79 1.32
CA SER A 266 -26.17 -4.62 2.48
C SER A 266 -24.69 -5.03 2.43
N VAL A 267 -24.12 -5.36 3.61
CA VAL A 267 -22.72 -5.83 3.71
C VAL A 267 -22.47 -7.05 2.81
N MET A 268 -23.46 -7.91 2.62
CA MET A 268 -23.35 -9.08 1.74
C MET A 268 -23.32 -8.68 0.27
N GLU A 269 -24.22 -7.78 -0.17
CA GLU A 269 -24.25 -7.26 -1.54
C GLU A 269 -22.92 -6.56 -1.88
N ALA A 270 -22.43 -5.68 -1.00
CA ALA A 270 -21.15 -5.01 -1.18
C ALA A 270 -19.98 -6.02 -1.29
N SER A 271 -19.95 -7.04 -0.43
CA SER A 271 -18.91 -8.07 -0.46
C SER A 271 -18.95 -8.89 -1.77
N LEU A 272 -20.14 -9.25 -2.23
CA LEU A 272 -20.30 -9.95 -3.50
C LEU A 272 -19.91 -9.07 -4.69
N ALA A 273 -20.28 -7.79 -4.68
CA ALA A 273 -19.88 -6.83 -5.70
C ALA A 273 -18.35 -6.73 -5.81
N VAL A 274 -17.64 -6.67 -4.67
CA VAL A 274 -16.16 -6.66 -4.65
C VAL A 274 -15.59 -7.95 -5.26
N VAL A 275 -16.12 -9.12 -4.92
CA VAL A 275 -15.67 -10.40 -5.47
C VAL A 275 -15.88 -10.45 -6.99
N ILE A 276 -17.08 -10.07 -7.46
CA ILE A 276 -17.40 -10.03 -8.90
C ILE A 276 -16.48 -9.05 -9.61
N TYR A 277 -16.32 -7.85 -9.06
CA TYR A 277 -15.50 -6.80 -9.62
C TYR A 277 -14.03 -7.23 -9.73
N THR A 278 -13.49 -7.82 -8.69
CA THR A 278 -12.11 -8.35 -8.69
C THR A 278 -11.94 -9.46 -9.72
N THR A 279 -12.91 -10.37 -9.82
CA THR A 279 -12.90 -11.45 -10.82
C THR A 279 -12.92 -10.90 -12.24
N ALA A 280 -13.69 -9.86 -12.51
CA ALA A 280 -13.71 -9.19 -13.82
C ALA A 280 -12.31 -8.63 -14.19
N TRP A 281 -11.57 -8.05 -13.24
CA TRP A 281 -10.21 -7.58 -13.47
C TRP A 281 -9.20 -8.71 -13.68
N LEU A 282 -9.39 -9.86 -13.05
CA LEU A 282 -8.60 -11.06 -13.34
C LEU A 282 -8.79 -11.51 -14.80
N LEU A 283 -10.04 -11.55 -15.28
CA LEU A 283 -10.35 -11.89 -16.68
C LEU A 283 -9.80 -10.83 -17.64
N PHE A 284 -9.94 -9.55 -17.30
CA PHE A 284 -9.33 -8.46 -18.05
C PHE A 284 -7.82 -8.66 -18.21
N ALA A 285 -7.10 -8.96 -17.13
CA ALA A 285 -5.66 -9.19 -17.17
C ALA A 285 -5.29 -10.36 -18.09
N PHE A 286 -6.07 -11.44 -18.07
CA PHE A 286 -5.85 -12.58 -18.95
C PHE A 286 -5.94 -12.20 -20.43
N VAL A 287 -6.97 -11.44 -20.81
CA VAL A 287 -7.15 -10.99 -22.19
C VAL A 287 -6.10 -9.95 -22.58
N TRP A 288 -5.88 -8.93 -21.73
CA TRP A 288 -4.98 -7.81 -22.00
C TRP A 288 -3.50 -8.22 -22.03
N ASN A 289 -3.14 -9.31 -21.37
CA ASN A 289 -1.76 -9.82 -21.41
C ASN A 289 -1.25 -10.10 -22.83
N ARG A 290 -2.15 -10.27 -23.81
CA ARG A 290 -1.80 -10.40 -25.23
C ARG A 290 -1.37 -9.06 -25.86
N LEU A 291 -1.73 -7.94 -25.23
CA LEU A 291 -1.49 -6.56 -25.69
C LEU A 291 -0.47 -5.85 -24.79
N GLN A 292 0.59 -6.53 -24.36
CA GLN A 292 1.59 -6.00 -23.41
C GLN A 292 2.24 -4.67 -23.82
N TRP A 293 2.27 -4.34 -25.11
CA TRP A 293 2.79 -3.09 -25.62
C TRP A 293 1.85 -1.88 -25.34
N LEU A 294 0.57 -2.13 -25.09
CA LEU A 294 -0.46 -1.13 -24.73
C LEU A 294 -0.67 -1.06 -23.21
N THR A 295 0.40 -1.08 -22.42
CA THR A 295 0.31 -1.03 -20.96
C THR A 295 1.07 0.18 -20.42
N ILE A 296 0.64 0.68 -19.27
CA ILE A 296 1.32 1.80 -18.60
C ILE A 296 2.74 1.38 -18.21
N GLU A 297 2.94 0.13 -17.81
CA GLU A 297 4.26 -0.43 -17.50
C GLU A 297 5.21 -0.42 -18.70
N ALA A 298 4.70 -0.72 -19.90
CA ALA A 298 5.50 -0.67 -21.13
C ALA A 298 5.85 0.78 -21.50
N LEU A 299 4.91 1.71 -21.34
CA LEU A 299 5.15 3.14 -21.55
C LEU A 299 6.24 3.67 -20.62
N ILE A 300 6.15 3.38 -19.33
CA ILE A 300 7.15 3.79 -18.34
C ILE A 300 8.52 3.22 -18.69
N ARG A 301 8.60 1.93 -19.03
CA ARG A 301 9.88 1.32 -19.46
C ARG A 301 10.48 2.04 -20.66
N LYS A 302 9.68 2.29 -21.70
CA LYS A 302 10.14 2.98 -22.92
C LYS A 302 10.67 4.38 -22.65
N LEU A 303 9.98 5.16 -21.81
CA LEU A 303 10.34 6.55 -21.52
C LEU A 303 11.51 6.65 -20.52
N SER A 304 11.70 5.67 -19.64
CA SER A 304 12.75 5.69 -18.62
C SER A 304 14.03 4.94 -18.97
N SER A 305 14.11 4.34 -20.16
CA SER A 305 15.28 3.59 -20.65
C SER A 305 16.21 4.41 -21.55
N GLY A 306 15.88 5.69 -21.81
CA GLY A 306 16.67 6.62 -22.61
C GLY A 306 17.84 7.25 -21.86
#